data_a28c298a83c7974072bd538f6fcadf49
#
_entry.id   a28c298a83c7974072bd538f6fcadf49
#
_cell.length_a   1.000
_cell.length_b   1.000
_cell.length_c   1.000
_cell.angle_alpha   90.00
_cell.angle_beta   90.00
_cell.angle_gamma   90.00
#
_symmetry.space_group_name_H-M   'P 1'
#
loop_
_entity.id
_entity.type
_entity.pdbx_description
1 polymer ?
#
loop_
_entity_poly.entity_id
_entity_poly.type
_entity_poly.pdbx_seq_one_letter_code
_entity_poly.pdbx_strand_id
1 'polypeptide(L)'
;TIGESGMRDTWIEDIQTWTSPNPEDDGVSILLSTIKSLMVNHKSLGVPKTLESTLRMPLEDYETLINKLPGIEIKDANKIMRRVRFVKSKAEIDKIRHICQITSQGFIDLEGLLRAGESEQENCRRFKQHLLKLGVDDSPYIVSGSGQEGYGSIIMGPTDKIIEEGDLFIIDTGSVFDSYYCDFDRNYAFGSISDEAKKAYRVAYEGSTIGAFYGEPRNGLISDGGSRS
;
A
#
# COMPACT_ATOMS: atom_id res chain seq x y z
N THR A 1 -15.09 -25.36 -2.89
CA THR A 1 -14.93 -24.22 -1.96
C THR A 1 -15.54 -22.95 -2.55
N ILE A 2 -15.84 -21.94 -1.71
CA ILE A 2 -16.43 -20.66 -2.14
C ILE A 2 -15.53 -19.95 -3.16
N GLY A 3 -14.21 -20.05 -3.04
CA GLY A 3 -13.25 -19.40 -3.95
C GLY A 3 -12.93 -20.19 -5.23
N GLU A 4 -13.42 -21.42 -5.40
CA GLU A 4 -13.04 -22.28 -6.53
C GLU A 4 -13.44 -21.70 -7.89
N SER A 5 -14.65 -21.18 -8.02
CA SER A 5 -15.13 -20.60 -9.28
C SER A 5 -14.25 -19.42 -9.74
N GLY A 6 -13.90 -18.51 -8.81
CA GLY A 6 -13.03 -17.39 -9.13
C GLY A 6 -11.60 -17.81 -9.51
N MET A 7 -11.08 -18.88 -8.89
CA MET A 7 -9.77 -19.40 -9.27
C MET A 7 -9.76 -20.06 -10.65
N ARG A 8 -10.86 -20.69 -11.05
CA ARG A 8 -10.97 -21.29 -12.40
C ARG A 8 -11.02 -20.27 -13.53
N ASP A 9 -11.32 -19.02 -13.22
CA ASP A 9 -11.26 -17.90 -14.18
C ASP A 9 -9.84 -17.34 -14.36
N THR A 10 -8.84 -17.93 -13.66
CA THR A 10 -7.44 -17.55 -13.78
C THR A 10 -6.68 -18.48 -14.73
N TRP A 11 -5.39 -18.18 -14.97
CA TRP A 11 -4.49 -19.02 -15.76
C TRP A 11 -3.98 -20.26 -15.02
N ILE A 12 -4.39 -20.46 -13.74
CA ILE A 12 -3.98 -21.61 -12.91
C ILE A 12 -4.89 -22.79 -13.22
N GLU A 13 -4.31 -23.88 -13.71
CA GLU A 13 -5.04 -25.09 -14.09
C GLU A 13 -5.14 -26.10 -12.95
N ASP A 14 -4.05 -26.30 -12.20
CA ASP A 14 -4.03 -27.24 -11.07
C ASP A 14 -4.52 -26.55 -9.79
N ILE A 15 -5.81 -26.75 -9.51
CA ILE A 15 -6.49 -26.15 -8.36
C ILE A 15 -6.89 -27.24 -7.38
N GLN A 16 -6.29 -27.19 -6.20
CA GLN A 16 -6.63 -28.07 -5.09
C GLN A 16 -7.65 -27.38 -4.19
N THR A 17 -8.69 -28.13 -3.79
CA THR A 17 -9.77 -27.59 -2.95
C THR A 17 -9.98 -28.43 -1.71
N TRP A 18 -10.51 -27.80 -0.66
CA TRP A 18 -10.91 -28.45 0.58
C TRP A 18 -12.29 -27.98 1.02
N THR A 19 -12.92 -28.69 1.95
CA THR A 19 -14.21 -28.28 2.52
C THR A 19 -13.97 -27.15 3.52
N SER A 20 -14.56 -26.00 3.27
CA SER A 20 -14.47 -24.81 4.11
C SER A 20 -15.88 -24.26 4.40
N PRO A 21 -16.15 -23.76 5.65
CA PRO A 21 -15.23 -23.71 6.78
C PRO A 21 -15.05 -25.11 7.44
N ASN A 22 -13.83 -25.40 7.84
CA ASN A 22 -13.51 -26.59 8.64
C ASN A 22 -12.58 -26.16 9.80
N PRO A 23 -13.10 -26.05 11.04
CA PRO A 23 -12.32 -25.55 12.17
C PRO A 23 -11.13 -26.46 12.56
N GLU A 24 -11.16 -27.74 12.20
CA GLU A 24 -10.11 -28.70 12.56
C GLU A 24 -9.00 -28.77 11.51
N ASP A 25 -9.30 -28.45 10.25
CA ASP A 25 -8.33 -28.49 9.15
C ASP A 25 -8.79 -27.59 8.00
N ASP A 26 -8.47 -26.30 8.06
CA ASP A 26 -8.81 -25.34 7.00
C ASP A 26 -7.78 -25.38 5.85
N GLY A 27 -7.54 -26.57 5.31
CA GLY A 27 -6.73 -26.81 4.13
C GLY A 27 -5.25 -27.12 4.39
N VAL A 28 -4.82 -27.24 5.65
CA VAL A 28 -3.41 -27.54 6.00
C VAL A 28 -3.01 -28.94 5.54
N SER A 29 -3.88 -29.93 5.70
CA SER A 29 -3.60 -31.31 5.27
C SER A 29 -3.45 -31.44 3.76
N ILE A 30 -4.28 -30.77 2.96
CA ILE A 30 -4.15 -30.80 1.51
C ILE A 30 -2.92 -30.03 1.03
N LEU A 31 -2.60 -28.88 1.67
CA LEU A 31 -1.37 -28.16 1.40
C LEU A 31 -0.15 -29.03 1.69
N LEU A 32 -0.13 -29.72 2.82
CA LEU A 32 0.95 -30.62 3.22
C LEU A 32 1.13 -31.79 2.23
N SER A 33 0.03 -32.42 1.79
CA SER A 33 0.08 -33.52 0.81
C SER A 33 0.59 -33.03 -0.54
N THR A 34 0.15 -31.85 -0.98
CA THR A 34 0.60 -31.21 -2.23
C THR A 34 2.09 -30.86 -2.15
N ILE A 35 2.56 -30.26 -1.07
CA ILE A 35 3.98 -29.97 -0.86
C ILE A 35 4.79 -31.26 -0.91
N LYS A 36 4.37 -32.31 -0.19
CA LYS A 36 5.08 -33.60 -0.20
C LYS A 36 5.20 -34.18 -1.61
N SER A 37 4.15 -34.13 -2.41
CA SER A 37 4.17 -34.63 -3.78
C SER A 37 5.15 -33.83 -4.68
N LEU A 38 5.23 -32.52 -4.50
CA LEU A 38 6.14 -31.65 -5.23
C LEU A 38 7.60 -31.76 -4.76
N MET A 39 7.82 -32.13 -3.50
CA MET A 39 9.14 -32.17 -2.85
C MET A 39 9.89 -33.50 -3.02
N VAL A 40 9.39 -34.45 -3.81
CA VAL A 40 10.01 -35.79 -3.97
C VAL A 40 11.51 -35.72 -4.30
N ASN A 41 11.92 -34.76 -5.14
CA ASN A 41 13.31 -34.52 -5.55
C ASN A 41 13.92 -33.24 -4.98
N HIS A 42 13.27 -32.58 -4.01
CA HIS A 42 13.69 -31.32 -3.46
C HIS A 42 13.87 -31.39 -1.95
N LYS A 43 14.84 -30.67 -1.41
CA LYS A 43 15.18 -30.66 0.02
C LYS A 43 14.97 -29.30 0.69
N SER A 44 14.45 -28.33 -0.04
CA SER A 44 14.22 -27.01 0.52
C SER A 44 12.93 -26.39 -0.01
N LEU A 45 12.20 -25.73 0.89
CA LEU A 45 10.98 -24.98 0.62
C LEU A 45 11.24 -23.49 0.90
N GLY A 46 10.99 -22.65 -0.11
CA GLY A 46 11.09 -21.19 0.05
C GLY A 46 9.80 -20.60 0.61
N VAL A 47 9.92 -19.82 1.68
CA VAL A 47 8.80 -19.06 2.27
C VAL A 47 9.21 -17.59 2.46
N PRO A 48 8.27 -16.63 2.40
CA PRO A 48 8.56 -15.25 2.81
C PRO A 48 8.78 -15.23 4.33
N LYS A 49 9.98 -14.83 4.79
CA LYS A 49 10.34 -14.96 6.21
C LYS A 49 11.20 -13.81 6.75
N THR A 50 11.62 -12.87 5.92
CA THR A 50 12.43 -11.71 6.33
C THR A 50 11.65 -10.41 6.31
N LEU A 51 12.31 -9.30 6.64
CA LEU A 51 11.72 -7.96 6.75
C LEU A 51 10.81 -7.62 5.55
N GLU A 52 9.71 -6.92 5.85
CA GLU A 52 8.72 -6.46 4.88
C GLU A 52 8.04 -7.60 4.08
N SER A 53 8.00 -8.78 4.68
CA SER A 53 7.27 -9.91 4.11
C SER A 53 6.31 -10.51 5.13
N THR A 54 5.22 -11.07 4.64
CA THR A 54 4.19 -11.68 5.47
C THR A 54 3.78 -13.03 4.89
N LEU A 55 3.79 -14.05 5.72
CA LEU A 55 3.13 -15.31 5.42
C LEU A 55 1.70 -15.25 5.97
N ARG A 56 0.69 -15.23 5.07
CA ARG A 56 -0.73 -15.17 5.45
C ARG A 56 -1.24 -16.56 5.83
N MET A 57 -0.84 -17.02 6.99
CA MET A 57 -1.19 -18.32 7.56
C MET A 57 -1.20 -18.19 9.09
N PRO A 58 -2.13 -18.84 9.82
CA PRO A 58 -2.03 -18.96 11.27
C PRO A 58 -0.69 -19.58 11.68
N LEU A 59 -0.13 -19.12 12.80
CA LEU A 59 1.18 -19.59 13.26
C LEU A 59 1.15 -21.11 13.57
N GLU A 60 0.09 -21.61 14.19
CA GLU A 60 -0.10 -23.04 14.50
C GLU A 60 -0.14 -23.90 13.23
N ASP A 61 -0.78 -23.41 12.16
CA ASP A 61 -0.82 -24.10 10.87
C ASP A 61 0.57 -24.17 10.26
N TYR A 62 1.33 -23.07 10.33
CA TYR A 62 2.72 -23.04 9.89
C TYR A 62 3.60 -24.01 10.66
N GLU A 63 3.52 -24.03 12.00
CA GLU A 63 4.25 -24.95 12.85
C GLU A 63 3.88 -26.41 12.56
N THR A 64 2.59 -26.70 12.39
CA THR A 64 2.09 -28.01 11.99
C THR A 64 2.67 -28.45 10.64
N LEU A 65 2.68 -27.55 9.66
CA LEU A 65 3.24 -27.80 8.35
C LEU A 65 4.74 -28.16 8.43
N ILE A 66 5.53 -27.34 9.14
CA ILE A 66 6.97 -27.54 9.27
C ILE A 66 7.29 -28.84 10.01
N ASN A 67 6.59 -29.13 11.10
CA ASN A 67 6.79 -30.36 11.89
C ASN A 67 6.48 -31.63 11.09
N LYS A 68 5.56 -31.53 10.12
CA LYS A 68 5.18 -32.67 9.25
C LYS A 68 6.01 -32.78 7.96
N LEU A 69 7.04 -31.93 7.80
CA LEU A 69 7.98 -31.92 6.68
C LEU A 69 9.43 -32.23 7.13
N PRO A 70 9.70 -33.36 7.80
CA PRO A 70 11.04 -33.67 8.28
C PRO A 70 12.01 -33.80 7.11
N GLY A 71 13.20 -33.20 7.26
CA GLY A 71 14.24 -33.22 6.22
C GLY A 71 14.09 -32.17 5.11
N ILE A 72 13.06 -31.35 5.18
CA ILE A 72 12.91 -30.18 4.29
C ILE A 72 13.45 -28.94 4.99
N GLU A 73 14.43 -28.30 4.37
CA GLU A 73 15.00 -27.04 4.85
C GLU A 73 14.10 -25.87 4.45
N ILE A 74 13.68 -25.05 5.42
CA ILE A 74 12.91 -23.83 5.15
C ILE A 74 13.86 -22.67 4.86
N LYS A 75 13.84 -22.19 3.62
CA LYS A 75 14.66 -21.07 3.14
C LYS A 75 13.85 -19.80 2.97
N ASP A 76 14.52 -18.65 3.12
CA ASP A 76 13.92 -17.37 2.79
C ASP A 76 13.78 -17.19 1.28
N ALA A 77 12.55 -17.01 0.81
CA ALA A 77 12.22 -16.72 -0.59
C ALA A 77 12.03 -15.21 -0.88
N ASN A 78 12.14 -14.35 0.13
CA ASN A 78 11.80 -12.95 0.00
C ASN A 78 12.60 -12.27 -1.13
N LYS A 79 13.88 -12.61 -1.27
CA LYS A 79 14.74 -12.07 -2.32
C LYS A 79 14.25 -12.41 -3.75
N ILE A 80 13.70 -13.60 -3.94
CA ILE A 80 13.14 -14.04 -5.23
C ILE A 80 11.83 -13.27 -5.49
N MET A 81 10.94 -13.23 -4.49
CA MET A 81 9.66 -12.52 -4.57
C MET A 81 9.85 -11.04 -4.88
N ARG A 82 10.80 -10.39 -4.20
CA ARG A 82 11.13 -8.97 -4.47
C ARG A 82 11.64 -8.77 -5.89
N ARG A 83 12.53 -9.62 -6.38
CA ARG A 83 13.05 -9.49 -7.76
C ARG A 83 11.96 -9.62 -8.83
N VAL A 84 11.01 -10.54 -8.65
CA VAL A 84 9.87 -10.69 -9.55
C VAL A 84 8.99 -9.43 -9.55
N ARG A 85 8.78 -8.83 -8.37
CA ARG A 85 7.91 -7.66 -8.20
C ARG A 85 8.57 -6.32 -8.53
N PHE A 86 9.91 -6.23 -8.54
CA PHE A 86 10.61 -4.97 -8.79
C PHE A 86 10.46 -4.48 -10.22
N VAL A 87 10.56 -5.37 -11.19
CA VAL A 87 10.42 -5.04 -12.61
C VAL A 87 8.95 -5.21 -12.99
N LYS A 88 8.27 -4.08 -13.22
CA LYS A 88 6.86 -4.06 -13.61
C LYS A 88 6.70 -4.33 -15.09
N SER A 89 5.72 -5.13 -15.45
CA SER A 89 5.26 -5.29 -16.82
C SER A 89 4.57 -4.00 -17.32
N LYS A 90 4.35 -3.90 -18.62
CA LYS A 90 3.61 -2.77 -19.19
C LYS A 90 2.21 -2.64 -18.60
N ALA A 91 1.48 -3.75 -18.42
CA ALA A 91 0.15 -3.74 -17.84
C ALA A 91 0.14 -3.23 -16.40
N GLU A 92 1.13 -3.62 -15.56
CA GLU A 92 1.29 -3.10 -14.21
C GLU A 92 1.59 -1.60 -14.19
N ILE A 93 2.46 -1.14 -15.09
CA ILE A 93 2.76 0.29 -15.23
C ILE A 93 1.51 1.08 -15.62
N ASP A 94 0.68 0.56 -16.52
CA ASP A 94 -0.55 1.22 -16.94
C ASP A 94 -1.56 1.33 -15.78
N LYS A 95 -1.66 0.31 -14.91
CA LYS A 95 -2.48 0.37 -13.69
C LYS A 95 -1.94 1.40 -12.68
N ILE A 96 -0.63 1.41 -12.44
CA ILE A 96 0.01 2.40 -11.55
C ILE A 96 -0.20 3.82 -12.09
N ARG A 97 -0.03 4.01 -13.39
CA ARG A 97 -0.28 5.32 -14.02
C ARG A 97 -1.74 5.75 -13.84
N HIS A 98 -2.67 4.84 -14.03
CA HIS A 98 -4.10 5.11 -13.88
C HIS A 98 -4.43 5.56 -12.45
N ILE A 99 -4.00 4.80 -11.44
CA ILE A 99 -4.27 5.19 -10.05
C ILE A 99 -3.59 6.51 -9.67
N CYS A 100 -2.38 6.78 -10.15
CA CYS A 100 -1.71 8.06 -9.94
C CYS A 100 -2.49 9.23 -10.57
N GLN A 101 -3.05 9.06 -11.76
CA GLN A 101 -3.87 10.08 -12.42
C GLN A 101 -5.14 10.38 -11.65
N ILE A 102 -5.88 9.36 -11.23
CA ILE A 102 -7.11 9.53 -10.43
C ILE A 102 -6.80 10.22 -9.11
N THR A 103 -5.79 9.75 -8.38
CA THR A 103 -5.44 10.34 -7.09
C THR A 103 -4.93 11.77 -7.22
N SER A 104 -4.14 12.05 -8.26
CA SER A 104 -3.71 13.42 -8.58
C SER A 104 -4.89 14.35 -8.83
N GLN A 105 -5.91 13.89 -9.58
CA GLN A 105 -7.13 14.66 -9.79
C GLN A 105 -7.87 14.90 -8.47
N GLY A 106 -7.95 13.88 -7.61
CA GLY A 106 -8.54 14.02 -6.28
C GLY A 106 -7.87 15.10 -5.43
N PHE A 107 -6.55 15.18 -5.47
CA PHE A 107 -5.79 16.24 -4.76
C PHE A 107 -5.97 17.62 -5.39
N ILE A 108 -6.15 17.72 -6.70
CA ILE A 108 -6.50 18.99 -7.35
C ILE A 108 -7.89 19.46 -6.90
N ASP A 109 -8.85 18.58 -6.86
CA ASP A 109 -10.22 18.88 -6.46
C ASP A 109 -10.35 19.18 -4.97
N LEU A 110 -9.39 18.73 -4.15
CA LEU A 110 -9.44 18.80 -2.70
C LEU A 110 -9.50 20.23 -2.18
N GLU A 111 -8.86 21.19 -2.84
CA GLU A 111 -8.93 22.61 -2.49
C GLU A 111 -10.40 23.11 -2.41
N GLY A 112 -11.24 22.66 -3.32
CA GLY A 112 -12.67 22.97 -3.33
C GLY A 112 -13.50 22.18 -2.32
N LEU A 113 -12.95 21.13 -1.74
CA LEU A 113 -13.64 20.22 -0.80
C LEU A 113 -13.34 20.52 0.67
N LEU A 114 -12.18 21.11 0.97
CA LEU A 114 -11.78 21.42 2.34
C LEU A 114 -12.67 22.50 2.97
N ARG A 115 -12.93 22.36 4.27
CA ARG A 115 -13.78 23.27 5.04
C ARG A 115 -13.13 23.62 6.39
N ALA A 116 -12.86 24.90 6.60
CA ALA A 116 -12.60 25.41 7.94
C ALA A 116 -13.86 25.30 8.82
N GLY A 117 -13.70 25.14 10.12
CA GLY A 117 -14.78 24.92 11.05
C GLY A 117 -15.26 23.46 11.13
N GLU A 118 -14.73 22.57 10.32
CA GLU A 118 -14.95 21.14 10.41
C GLU A 118 -13.68 20.42 10.93
N SER A 119 -13.84 19.21 11.43
CA SER A 119 -12.71 18.43 11.95
C SER A 119 -11.79 17.89 10.86
N GLU A 120 -10.57 17.51 11.24
CA GLU A 120 -9.66 16.77 10.38
C GLU A 120 -10.35 15.51 9.84
N GLN A 121 -11.05 14.76 10.71
CA GLN A 121 -11.76 13.54 10.32
C GLN A 121 -12.83 13.79 9.25
N GLU A 122 -13.61 14.86 9.36
CA GLU A 122 -14.66 15.18 8.38
C GLU A 122 -14.08 15.59 7.04
N ASN A 123 -13.02 16.39 7.04
CA ASN A 123 -12.31 16.76 5.80
C ASN A 123 -11.68 15.55 5.14
N CYS A 124 -11.00 14.66 5.89
CA CYS A 124 -10.43 13.42 5.37
C CYS A 124 -11.49 12.44 4.87
N ARG A 125 -12.61 12.29 5.58
CA ARG A 125 -13.74 11.45 5.15
C ARG A 125 -14.31 11.92 3.83
N ARG A 126 -14.49 13.24 3.67
CA ARG A 126 -14.96 13.86 2.42
C ARG A 126 -13.98 13.59 1.28
N PHE A 127 -12.69 13.70 1.54
CA PHE A 127 -11.67 13.38 0.55
C PHE A 127 -11.71 11.91 0.14
N LYS A 128 -11.75 10.98 1.09
CA LYS A 128 -11.89 9.54 0.79
C LYS A 128 -13.14 9.25 -0.06
N GLN A 129 -14.28 9.85 0.28
CA GLN A 129 -15.50 9.72 -0.51
C GLN A 129 -15.33 10.25 -1.94
N HIS A 130 -14.59 11.33 -2.12
CA HIS A 130 -14.31 11.89 -3.43
C HIS A 130 -13.42 10.98 -4.25
N LEU A 131 -12.33 10.44 -3.68
CA LEU A 131 -11.47 9.47 -4.34
C LEU A 131 -12.25 8.23 -4.83
N LEU A 132 -13.13 7.68 -3.98
CA LEU A 132 -14.00 6.57 -4.38
C LEU A 132 -14.93 6.94 -5.54
N LYS A 133 -15.46 8.16 -5.59
CA LYS A 133 -16.26 8.65 -6.74
C LYS A 133 -15.44 8.80 -8.02
N LEU A 134 -14.17 9.11 -7.92
CA LEU A 134 -13.26 9.19 -9.06
C LEU A 134 -12.85 7.82 -9.59
N GLY A 135 -13.11 6.75 -8.86
CA GLY A 135 -12.91 5.38 -9.32
C GLY A 135 -11.73 4.64 -8.71
N VAL A 136 -11.21 5.06 -7.56
CA VAL A 136 -10.29 4.20 -6.80
C VAL A 136 -11.08 3.06 -6.15
N ASP A 137 -10.46 1.89 -6.01
CA ASP A 137 -11.07 0.76 -5.33
C ASP A 137 -11.12 0.95 -3.82
N ASP A 138 -10.07 1.56 -3.26
CA ASP A 138 -10.00 1.94 -1.85
C ASP A 138 -8.92 3.02 -1.62
N SER A 139 -9.04 3.70 -0.47
CA SER A 139 -8.00 4.52 0.16
C SER A 139 -7.84 3.99 1.59
N PRO A 140 -6.97 2.99 1.78
CA PRO A 140 -6.94 2.18 3.01
C PRO A 140 -6.42 2.94 4.23
N TYR A 141 -5.68 4.02 4.02
CA TYR A 141 -5.22 4.90 5.08
C TYR A 141 -5.27 6.35 4.64
N ILE A 142 -5.47 7.24 5.59
CA ILE A 142 -5.22 8.67 5.48
C ILE A 142 -4.48 9.08 6.75
N VAL A 143 -3.30 9.64 6.55
CA VAL A 143 -2.53 10.35 7.56
C VAL A 143 -2.82 11.82 7.40
N SER A 144 -3.02 12.53 8.50
CA SER A 144 -3.25 13.97 8.47
C SER A 144 -2.91 14.62 9.80
N GLY A 145 -2.68 15.91 9.76
CA GLY A 145 -2.51 16.75 10.93
C GLY A 145 -2.69 18.21 10.56
N SER A 146 -3.08 19.04 11.51
CA SER A 146 -3.29 20.47 11.31
C SER A 146 -2.76 21.32 12.44
N GLY A 147 -2.42 22.59 12.14
CA GLY A 147 -2.02 23.59 13.11
C GLY A 147 -1.44 24.85 12.48
N GLN A 148 -1.49 25.98 13.23
CA GLN A 148 -1.01 27.28 12.76
C GLN A 148 0.52 27.33 12.63
N GLU A 149 1.23 26.61 13.48
CA GLU A 149 2.69 26.46 13.45
C GLU A 149 3.13 25.14 12.79
N GLY A 150 2.20 24.47 12.10
CA GLY A 150 2.38 23.13 11.55
C GLY A 150 1.72 22.05 12.42
N TYR A 151 2.18 20.82 12.26
CA TYR A 151 1.64 19.65 12.93
C TYR A 151 2.75 18.88 13.64
N GLY A 152 2.45 18.37 14.85
CA GLY A 152 3.46 17.75 15.72
C GLY A 152 3.91 16.35 15.29
N SER A 153 3.18 15.69 14.36
CA SER A 153 3.51 14.39 13.81
C SER A 153 2.88 14.22 12.43
N ILE A 154 3.60 13.54 11.54
CA ILE A 154 3.12 13.18 10.19
C ILE A 154 2.66 11.72 10.11
N ILE A 155 2.66 10.99 11.23
CA ILE A 155 2.28 9.57 11.28
C ILE A 155 1.08 9.41 12.22
N MET A 156 0.07 10.24 12.03
CA MET A 156 -1.18 10.16 12.81
C MET A 156 -2.39 10.14 11.86
N GLY A 157 -3.40 9.37 12.25
CA GLY A 157 -4.69 9.47 11.59
C GLY A 157 -5.38 10.79 11.93
N PRO A 158 -6.38 11.19 11.13
CA PRO A 158 -7.15 12.40 11.39
C PRO A 158 -7.85 12.33 12.75
N THR A 159 -7.84 13.46 13.44
CA THR A 159 -8.45 13.63 14.78
C THR A 159 -9.77 14.41 14.69
N ASP A 160 -10.40 14.62 15.84
CA ASP A 160 -11.57 15.50 16.00
C ASP A 160 -11.19 16.98 16.13
N LYS A 161 -9.91 17.33 16.04
CA LYS A 161 -9.46 18.72 16.02
C LYS A 161 -10.17 19.49 14.91
N ILE A 162 -10.76 20.62 15.29
CA ILE A 162 -11.39 21.54 14.34
C ILE A 162 -10.30 22.35 13.63
N ILE A 163 -10.37 22.37 12.31
CA ILE A 163 -9.46 23.15 11.47
C ILE A 163 -9.92 24.61 11.47
N GLU A 164 -9.00 25.51 11.77
CA GLU A 164 -9.27 26.94 11.90
C GLU A 164 -8.56 27.73 10.78
N GLU A 165 -8.97 28.98 10.63
CA GLU A 165 -8.29 29.94 9.76
C GLU A 165 -6.83 30.12 10.23
N GLY A 166 -5.89 30.05 9.32
CA GLY A 166 -4.45 30.11 9.59
C GLY A 166 -3.81 28.73 9.80
N ASP A 167 -4.56 27.65 9.88
CA ASP A 167 -3.98 26.30 9.99
C ASP A 167 -3.32 25.85 8.68
N LEU A 168 -2.17 25.20 8.83
CA LEU A 168 -1.62 24.31 7.84
C LEU A 168 -2.27 22.94 8.01
N PHE A 169 -2.52 22.23 6.93
CA PHE A 169 -3.12 20.91 6.94
C PHE A 169 -2.40 20.00 5.95
N ILE A 170 -1.90 18.87 6.42
CA ILE A 170 -1.34 17.81 5.58
C ILE A 170 -2.37 16.70 5.39
N ILE A 171 -2.43 16.19 4.18
CA ILE A 171 -3.07 14.90 3.87
C ILE A 171 -2.06 14.05 3.11
N ASP A 172 -1.80 12.88 3.67
CA ASP A 172 -0.99 11.82 3.08
C ASP A 172 -1.86 10.56 2.95
N THR A 173 -1.95 10.01 1.74
CA THR A 173 -2.76 8.83 1.48
C THR A 173 -2.25 8.03 0.30
N GLY A 174 -2.39 6.72 0.39
CA GLY A 174 -2.29 5.81 -0.75
C GLY A 174 -3.66 5.40 -1.23
N SER A 175 -3.87 5.47 -2.54
CA SER A 175 -5.06 4.92 -3.18
C SER A 175 -4.75 3.61 -3.88
N VAL A 176 -5.77 2.77 -4.05
CA VAL A 176 -5.65 1.44 -4.64
C VAL A 176 -6.52 1.32 -5.88
N PHE A 177 -5.99 0.75 -6.93
CA PHE A 177 -6.72 0.32 -8.11
C PHE A 177 -6.18 -1.02 -8.59
N ASP A 178 -7.04 -2.02 -8.71
CA ASP A 178 -6.69 -3.39 -9.14
C ASP A 178 -5.44 -3.93 -8.44
N SER A 179 -5.40 -3.75 -7.10
CA SER A 179 -4.30 -4.15 -6.20
C SER A 179 -2.98 -3.39 -6.35
N TYR A 180 -2.93 -2.33 -7.15
CA TYR A 180 -1.77 -1.45 -7.29
C TYR A 180 -1.99 -0.16 -6.51
N TYR A 181 -0.91 0.31 -5.86
CA TYR A 181 -0.93 1.48 -4.99
C TYR A 181 -0.26 2.68 -5.65
N CYS A 182 -0.73 3.87 -5.31
CA CYS A 182 0.03 5.10 -5.36
C CYS A 182 0.18 5.69 -3.97
N ASP A 183 1.05 6.68 -3.82
CA ASP A 183 1.37 7.34 -2.57
C ASP A 183 1.55 8.83 -2.84
N PHE A 184 0.73 9.66 -2.17
CA PHE A 184 0.68 11.10 -2.38
C PHE A 184 0.50 11.82 -1.06
N ASP A 185 1.30 12.84 -0.83
CA ASP A 185 1.06 13.84 0.21
C ASP A 185 0.90 15.24 -0.36
N ARG A 186 0.14 16.08 0.29
CA ARG A 186 0.02 17.51 -0.01
C ARG A 186 -0.28 18.31 1.25
N ASN A 187 0.24 19.52 1.25
CA ASN A 187 -0.02 20.52 2.28
C ASN A 187 -0.96 21.59 1.75
N TYR A 188 -1.90 21.98 2.59
CA TYR A 188 -2.89 23.02 2.34
C TYR A 188 -2.81 24.09 3.42
N ALA A 189 -3.27 25.28 3.11
CA ALA A 189 -3.39 26.36 4.06
C ALA A 189 -4.86 26.84 4.10
N PHE A 190 -5.37 27.03 5.28
CA PHE A 190 -6.70 27.63 5.51
C PHE A 190 -6.53 29.12 5.71
N GLY A 191 -6.81 29.91 4.65
CA GLY A 191 -6.64 31.36 4.66
C GLY A 191 -5.20 31.84 4.69
N SER A 192 -4.86 32.77 5.60
CA SER A 192 -3.55 33.39 5.67
C SER A 192 -2.61 32.65 6.60
N ILE A 193 -1.48 32.20 6.09
CA ILE A 193 -0.41 31.56 6.86
C ILE A 193 0.80 32.48 7.06
N SER A 194 1.66 32.16 8.01
CA SER A 194 2.88 32.92 8.32
C SER A 194 3.86 32.95 7.14
N ASP A 195 4.69 33.98 7.07
CA ASP A 195 5.74 34.08 6.06
C ASP A 195 6.83 33.02 6.26
N GLU A 196 7.02 32.58 7.50
CA GLU A 196 7.91 31.47 7.82
C GLU A 196 7.42 30.16 7.23
N ALA A 197 6.13 29.83 7.37
CA ALA A 197 5.52 28.67 6.75
C ALA A 197 5.62 28.71 5.21
N LYS A 198 5.35 29.87 4.59
CA LYS A 198 5.53 30.06 3.15
C LYS A 198 6.97 29.82 2.70
N LYS A 199 7.94 30.32 3.48
CA LYS A 199 9.37 30.12 3.19
C LYS A 199 9.77 28.64 3.31
N ALA A 200 9.35 27.97 4.37
CA ALA A 200 9.60 26.53 4.58
C ALA A 200 9.03 25.70 3.42
N TYR A 201 7.78 25.95 3.06
CA TYR A 201 7.13 25.27 1.91
C TYR A 201 7.90 25.47 0.60
N ARG A 202 8.35 26.71 0.33
CA ARG A 202 9.11 27.01 -0.89
C ARG A 202 10.41 26.22 -0.95
N VAL A 203 11.15 26.15 0.15
CA VAL A 203 12.41 25.40 0.23
C VAL A 203 12.16 23.91 0.00
N ALA A 204 11.11 23.33 0.62
CA ALA A 204 10.74 21.94 0.43
C ALA A 204 10.34 21.65 -1.01
N TYR A 205 9.54 22.53 -1.62
CA TYR A 205 9.08 22.40 -3.01
C TYR A 205 10.25 22.47 -4.01
N GLU A 206 11.14 23.43 -3.86
CA GLU A 206 12.34 23.56 -4.70
C GLU A 206 13.26 22.34 -4.55
N GLY A 207 13.46 21.85 -3.31
CA GLY A 207 14.22 20.64 -3.04
C GLY A 207 13.66 19.39 -3.68
N SER A 208 12.35 19.18 -3.59
CA SER A 208 11.67 18.04 -4.23
C SER A 208 11.71 18.11 -5.75
N THR A 209 11.56 19.30 -6.33
CA THR A 209 11.63 19.52 -7.76
C THR A 209 13.02 19.21 -8.30
N ILE A 210 14.07 19.68 -7.63
CA ILE A 210 15.45 19.37 -7.98
C ILE A 210 15.72 17.86 -7.88
N GLY A 211 15.28 17.21 -6.83
CA GLY A 211 15.41 15.77 -6.66
C GLY A 211 14.74 14.97 -7.77
N ALA A 212 13.56 15.41 -8.24
CA ALA A 212 12.86 14.78 -9.34
C ALA A 212 13.55 14.95 -10.70
N PHE A 213 14.22 16.09 -10.93
CA PHE A 213 14.94 16.38 -12.19
C PHE A 213 16.30 15.66 -12.28
N TYR A 214 16.99 15.46 -11.16
CA TYR A 214 18.32 14.85 -11.16
C TYR A 214 18.31 13.34 -10.85
N GLY A 215 17.15 12.76 -10.57
CA GLY A 215 16.97 11.32 -10.47
C GLY A 215 16.97 10.68 -11.84
N GLU A 216 18.13 10.48 -12.46
CA GLU A 216 18.22 9.74 -13.73
C GLU A 216 17.74 8.30 -13.54
N PRO A 217 16.88 7.77 -14.46
CA PRO A 217 16.53 6.36 -14.45
C PRO A 217 17.79 5.53 -14.76
N ARG A 218 18.30 4.85 -13.76
CA ARG A 218 19.42 3.93 -13.95
C ARG A 218 18.89 2.66 -14.59
N ASN A 219 19.21 2.45 -15.87
CA ASN A 219 19.11 1.18 -16.60
C ASN A 219 17.76 0.46 -16.48
N GLY A 220 16.66 1.11 -16.90
CA GLY A 220 15.35 0.46 -17.00
C GLY A 220 14.64 0.16 -15.69
N LEU A 221 15.23 0.52 -14.56
CA LEU A 221 14.51 0.61 -13.29
C LEU A 221 13.75 1.93 -13.30
N ILE A 222 12.42 1.87 -13.17
CA ILE A 222 11.64 3.04 -12.77
C ILE A 222 12.26 3.44 -11.44
N SER A 223 12.89 4.63 -11.40
CA SER A 223 13.30 5.17 -10.11
C SER A 223 12.02 5.31 -9.30
N ASP A 224 11.92 4.58 -8.22
CA ASP A 224 10.98 4.91 -7.18
C ASP A 224 11.14 6.41 -6.97
N GLY A 225 10.08 7.14 -7.19
CA GLY A 225 9.93 8.48 -6.63
C GLY A 225 10.01 8.30 -5.12
N GLY A 226 11.20 7.86 -4.69
CA GLY A 226 11.43 7.34 -3.38
C GLY A 226 11.41 8.49 -2.43
N SER A 227 10.55 8.42 -1.48
CA SER A 227 10.85 8.83 -0.15
C SER A 227 12.28 8.42 0.19
N ARG A 228 13.23 9.32 0.04
CA ARG A 228 14.44 9.28 0.84
C ARG A 228 14.12 10.05 2.11
N SER A 229 13.77 9.27 3.14
CA SER A 229 13.92 9.72 4.52
C SER A 229 15.34 10.16 4.79
#